data_0666c790544e64580fe43318dd3f2ffa
#
_entry.id   0666c790544e64580fe43318dd3f2ffa
#
_cell.length_a   1.000
_cell.length_b   1.000
_cell.length_c   1.000
_cell.angle_alpha   90.00
_cell.angle_beta   90.00
_cell.angle_gamma   90.00
#
_symmetry.space_group_name_H-M   'P 1'
#
loop_
_entity.id
_entity.type
_entity.pdbx_description
1 polymer ?
#
loop_
_entity_poly.entity_id
_entity_poly.type
_entity_poly.pdbx_seq_one_letter_code
_entity_poly.pdbx_strand_id
1 'polypeptide(L)'
;MVIASWLALTGGGSFAAPVQQEGATCSPSGTALSITAFDNKFDKRCLAAPAEMTFTIDFNNLDRGIPHNLAIYEDDSARKVYFKGELVDGPGRSTYTVQGLSPGKFFFRCDPHPEMNGTFVSG
;
A
#
# COMPACT_ATOMS: atom_id res chain seq x y z
N MET A 1 -28.56 13.60 -34.54
CA MET A 1 -28.19 13.47 -33.98
C MET A 1 -27.40 13.61 -33.06
N VAL A 2 -27.47 13.65 -33.01
CA VAL A 2 -26.69 13.67 -32.19
C VAL A 2 -26.15 13.61 -31.27
N ILE A 3 -26.36 13.35 -31.15
CA ILE A 3 -26.00 13.22 -30.28
C ILE A 3 -25.26 13.10 -29.52
N ALA A 4 -25.25 12.98 -29.57
CA ALA A 4 -24.59 12.81 -28.83
C ALA A 4 -23.87 12.88 -28.22
N SER A 5 -23.87 12.71 -28.42
CA SER A 5 -23.09 12.70 -27.80
C SER A 5 -22.67 12.99 -26.87
N TRP A 6 -23.20 13.11 -26.83
CA TRP A 6 -22.84 13.27 -25.85
C TRP A 6 -22.41 13.09 -25.00
N LEU A 7 -22.69 12.76 -25.11
CA LEU A 7 -22.29 12.56 -24.23
C LEU A 7 -21.61 12.43 -23.63
N ALA A 8 -21.64 12.38 -23.95
CA ALA A 8 -20.87 12.19 -23.33
C ALA A 8 -20.50 12.40 -22.58
N LEU A 9 -20.92 12.51 -22.69
CA LEU A 9 -20.46 12.65 -21.89
C LEU A 9 -20.08 12.62 -21.16
N THR A 10 -20.35 12.46 -21.36
CA THR A 10 -19.86 12.35 -20.60
C THR A 10 -19.30 12.49 -19.88
N GLY A 11 -19.60 12.53 -20.07
CA GLY A 11 -18.95 12.49 -19.32
C GLY A 11 -18.38 12.65 -18.75
N GLY A 12 -18.52 12.57 -18.85
CA GLY A 12 -17.81 12.44 -18.20
C GLY A 12 -17.20 12.53 -17.58
N GLY A 13 -17.25 12.46 -17.58
CA GLY A 13 -16.54 12.28 -16.92
C GLY A 13 -16.07 12.38 -16.21
N SER A 14 -16.12 12.10 -16.19
CA SER A 14 -15.55 11.99 -15.49
C SER A 14 -15.23 12.23 -14.51
N PHE A 15 -15.36 12.24 -14.05
CA PHE A 15 -15.10 12.21 -13.06
C PHE A 15 -14.69 11.71 -12.23
N ALA A 16 -14.95 11.64 -12.55
CA ALA A 16 -14.72 10.83 -11.69
C ALA A 16 -13.67 10.64 -11.03
N ALA A 17 -13.24 10.53 -11.08
CA ALA A 17 -12.14 10.33 -10.61
C ALA A 17 -11.83 10.31 -9.26
N PRO A 18 -12.13 11.07 -8.52
CA PRO A 18 -11.64 11.15 -7.22
C PRO A 18 -11.98 10.02 -6.37
N VAL A 19 -13.02 9.45 -6.61
CA VAL A 19 -13.42 8.43 -5.83
C VAL A 19 -12.51 7.37 -5.64
N GLN A 20 -11.65 7.28 -6.47
CA GLN A 20 -10.82 6.19 -6.47
C GLN A 20 -9.88 6.08 -5.39
N GLN A 21 -9.72 7.04 -4.60
CA GLN A 21 -8.75 6.99 -3.59
C GLN A 21 -9.09 6.04 -2.52
N GLU A 22 -10.32 5.81 -2.26
CA GLU A 22 -10.65 4.88 -1.25
C GLU A 22 -10.49 3.51 -1.72
N GLY A 23 -9.98 2.64 -0.95
CA GLY A 23 -9.78 1.28 -1.33
C GLY A 23 -8.87 1.21 -2.52
N ALA A 24 -7.81 1.97 -2.50
CA ALA A 24 -6.85 1.94 -3.57
C ALA A 24 -6.53 0.53 -3.98
N THR A 25 -6.36 0.29 -5.27
CA THR A 25 -5.99 -1.03 -5.77
C THR A 25 -4.80 -0.91 -6.69
N CYS A 26 -4.03 -1.97 -6.75
CA CYS A 26 -2.90 -2.07 -7.65
C CYS A 26 -2.74 -3.54 -8.00
N SER A 27 -1.88 -3.83 -8.95
CA SER A 27 -1.69 -5.20 -9.43
C SER A 27 -0.26 -5.63 -9.19
N PRO A 28 -0.04 -6.91 -8.92
CA PRO A 28 1.32 -7.39 -8.72
C PRO A 28 2.15 -7.25 -9.98
N SER A 29 3.42 -6.90 -9.81
CA SER A 29 4.34 -6.86 -10.92
C SER A 29 5.67 -7.49 -10.53
N GLY A 30 5.65 -8.41 -9.58
CA GLY A 30 6.84 -9.11 -9.15
C GLY A 30 6.88 -9.25 -7.65
N THR A 31 7.95 -9.84 -7.15
CA THR A 31 8.08 -10.13 -5.73
C THR A 31 9.07 -9.21 -5.01
N ALA A 32 9.60 -8.21 -5.68
CA ALA A 32 10.50 -7.24 -5.06
C ALA A 32 9.78 -5.89 -5.00
N LEU A 33 9.25 -5.55 -3.83
CA LEU A 33 8.50 -4.33 -3.64
C LEU A 33 9.37 -3.28 -2.97
N SER A 34 8.96 -2.03 -3.03
CA SER A 34 9.66 -0.97 -2.31
C SER A 34 8.66 0.07 -1.81
N ILE A 35 9.00 0.73 -0.71
CA ILE A 35 8.18 1.80 -0.18
C ILE A 35 9.09 2.72 0.65
N THR A 36 8.79 4.01 0.63
CA THR A 36 9.57 5.01 1.35
C THR A 36 8.67 5.76 2.33
N ALA A 37 9.19 6.00 3.52
CA ALA A 37 8.53 6.81 4.53
C ALA A 37 9.25 8.15 4.61
N PHE A 38 8.50 9.25 4.52
CA PHE A 38 9.04 10.59 4.63
C PHE A 38 7.95 11.53 5.10
N ASP A 39 8.26 12.39 6.04
CA ASP A 39 7.34 13.37 6.59
C ASP A 39 6.09 12.68 7.14
N ASN A 40 6.30 11.56 7.82
CA ASN A 40 5.24 10.74 8.40
C ASN A 40 4.20 10.31 7.37
N LYS A 41 4.65 10.01 6.16
CA LYS A 41 3.79 9.53 5.09
C LYS A 41 4.51 8.44 4.32
N PHE A 42 3.75 7.49 3.80
CA PHE A 42 4.29 6.55 2.82
C PHE A 42 4.14 7.13 1.43
N ASP A 43 5.08 6.83 0.56
CA ASP A 43 5.01 7.28 -0.83
C ASP A 43 4.07 6.43 -1.68
N LYS A 44 3.51 5.36 -1.12
CA LYS A 44 2.57 4.50 -1.83
C LYS A 44 1.40 4.17 -0.92
N ARG A 45 0.20 4.12 -1.48
CA ARG A 45 -0.99 3.77 -0.73
C ARG A 45 -1.47 2.37 -1.09
N CYS A 46 -0.79 1.71 -2.01
CA CYS A 46 -1.14 0.36 -2.42
C CYS A 46 0.14 -0.39 -2.78
N LEU A 47 0.29 -1.59 -2.23
CA LEU A 47 1.36 -2.50 -2.59
C LEU A 47 0.71 -3.79 -3.04
N ALA A 48 1.36 -4.53 -3.92
CA ALA A 48 0.82 -5.78 -4.41
C ALA A 48 1.92 -6.79 -4.65
N ALA A 49 1.63 -8.05 -4.37
CA ALA A 49 2.53 -9.16 -4.65
C ALA A 49 1.72 -10.35 -5.13
N PRO A 50 2.34 -11.26 -5.90
CA PRO A 50 1.64 -12.48 -6.31
C PRO A 50 1.24 -13.29 -5.07
N ALA A 51 0.06 -13.89 -5.12
CA ALA A 51 -0.45 -14.66 -3.99
C ALA A 51 0.41 -15.90 -3.77
N GLU A 52 0.51 -16.32 -2.52
CA GLU A 52 1.15 -17.57 -2.13
C GLU A 52 2.65 -17.64 -2.44
N MET A 53 3.28 -16.52 -2.72
CA MET A 53 4.71 -16.48 -3.00
C MET A 53 5.40 -15.56 -2.02
N THR A 54 6.56 -15.96 -1.53
CA THR A 54 7.39 -15.11 -0.66
C THR A 54 7.82 -13.87 -1.46
N PHE A 55 7.78 -12.73 -0.83
CA PHE A 55 8.18 -11.48 -1.48
C PHE A 55 9.00 -10.64 -0.51
N THR A 56 9.64 -9.61 -1.04
CA THR A 56 10.44 -8.70 -0.22
C THR A 56 9.92 -7.28 -0.35
N ILE A 57 10.13 -6.50 0.69
CA ILE A 57 9.83 -5.07 0.68
C ILE A 57 11.10 -4.32 1.07
N ASP A 58 11.61 -3.52 0.14
CA ASP A 58 12.74 -2.65 0.41
C ASP A 58 12.15 -1.41 1.09
N PHE A 59 12.33 -1.30 2.40
CA PHE A 59 11.72 -0.27 3.21
C PHE A 59 12.76 0.82 3.51
N ASN A 60 12.48 2.03 3.07
CA ASN A 60 13.41 3.14 3.21
C ASN A 60 12.79 4.23 4.09
N ASN A 61 13.38 4.49 5.25
CA ASN A 61 12.90 5.53 6.15
C ASN A 61 13.80 6.76 6.03
N LEU A 62 13.26 7.85 5.51
CA LEU A 62 13.99 9.09 5.34
C LEU A 62 13.76 10.09 6.47
N ASP A 63 12.90 9.76 7.43
CA ASP A 63 12.57 10.69 8.52
C ASP A 63 13.63 10.65 9.61
N ARG A 64 14.47 11.66 9.65
CA ARG A 64 15.57 11.71 10.59
C ARG A 64 15.07 11.66 12.02
N GLY A 65 15.53 10.68 12.77
CA GLY A 65 15.20 10.57 14.20
C GLY A 65 13.83 10.01 14.51
N ILE A 66 13.08 9.57 13.48
CA ILE A 66 11.74 9.05 13.69
C ILE A 66 11.69 7.61 13.24
N PRO A 67 11.30 6.68 14.10
CA PRO A 67 11.22 5.28 13.71
C PRO A 67 9.93 4.99 12.97
N HIS A 68 10.03 4.21 11.92
CA HIS A 68 8.88 3.74 11.17
C HIS A 68 9.05 2.27 10.85
N ASN A 69 7.96 1.59 10.60
CA ASN A 69 7.99 0.22 10.08
C ASN A 69 6.84 0.02 9.10
N LEU A 70 6.72 -1.18 8.60
CA LEU A 70 5.54 -1.57 7.85
C LEU A 70 5.08 -2.92 8.39
N ALA A 71 3.81 -3.02 8.72
CA ALA A 71 3.19 -4.26 9.17
C ALA A 71 1.96 -4.51 8.32
N ILE A 72 1.62 -5.77 8.11
CA ILE A 72 0.48 -6.17 7.28
C ILE A 72 -0.51 -6.90 8.17
N TYR A 73 -1.76 -6.45 8.11
CA TYR A 73 -2.86 -6.97 8.92
C TYR A 73 -4.01 -7.42 8.02
N GLU A 74 -4.91 -8.20 8.57
CA GLU A 74 -6.05 -8.66 7.82
C GLU A 74 -6.91 -7.49 7.35
N ASP A 75 -7.15 -6.53 8.23
CA ASP A 75 -7.94 -5.35 7.91
C ASP A 75 -7.53 -4.19 8.82
N ASP A 76 -8.21 -3.07 8.70
CA ASP A 76 -7.81 -1.86 9.43
C ASP A 76 -8.10 -1.91 10.92
N SER A 77 -8.70 -2.98 11.43
CA SER A 77 -8.82 -3.14 12.87
C SER A 77 -7.47 -3.52 13.48
N ALA A 78 -6.55 -4.00 12.64
CA ALA A 78 -5.21 -4.41 13.03
C ALA A 78 -5.21 -5.46 14.14
N ARG A 79 -6.25 -6.30 14.17
CA ARG A 79 -6.32 -7.33 15.20
C ARG A 79 -5.62 -8.61 14.81
N LYS A 80 -5.52 -8.90 13.52
CA LYS A 80 -4.85 -10.10 13.06
C LYS A 80 -3.68 -9.71 12.19
N VAL A 81 -2.47 -10.02 12.67
CA VAL A 81 -1.25 -9.64 11.98
C VAL A 81 -0.77 -10.78 11.09
N TYR A 82 -0.36 -10.44 9.88
CA TYR A 82 0.26 -11.39 8.97
C TYR A 82 1.77 -11.16 8.88
N PHE A 83 2.20 -9.93 9.05
CA PHE A 83 3.62 -9.62 9.03
C PHE A 83 3.88 -8.35 9.84
N LYS A 84 4.94 -8.36 10.64
CA LYS A 84 5.29 -7.19 11.43
C LYS A 84 6.75 -6.89 11.19
N GLY A 85 7.04 -5.84 10.42
CA GLY A 85 8.40 -5.44 10.14
C GLY A 85 9.05 -4.80 11.34
N GLU A 86 10.37 -4.93 11.43
CA GLU A 86 11.11 -4.28 12.50
C GLU A 86 11.12 -2.78 12.28
N LEU A 87 11.16 -2.04 13.38
CA LEU A 87 11.27 -0.60 13.30
C LEU A 87 12.63 -0.21 12.74
N VAL A 88 12.63 0.79 11.88
CA VAL A 88 13.84 1.31 11.26
C VAL A 88 13.95 2.77 11.64
N ASP A 89 15.05 3.16 12.27
CA ASP A 89 15.28 4.57 12.60
C ASP A 89 15.69 5.31 11.32
N GLY A 90 15.24 6.53 11.19
CA GLY A 90 15.59 7.32 10.01
C GLY A 90 16.82 8.19 10.24
N PRO A 91 17.64 8.38 9.22
CA PRO A 91 17.54 7.73 7.92
C PRO A 91 18.05 6.30 7.99
N GLY A 92 17.34 5.38 7.37
CA GLY A 92 17.72 3.98 7.43
C GLY A 92 16.91 3.14 6.46
N ARG A 93 17.37 1.93 6.26
CA ARG A 93 16.79 1.03 5.28
C ARG A 93 16.78 -0.38 5.82
N SER A 94 15.79 -1.14 5.42
CA SER A 94 15.73 -2.56 5.74
C SER A 94 15.00 -3.29 4.63
N THR A 95 15.38 -4.53 4.39
CA THR A 95 14.64 -5.37 3.45
C THR A 95 13.85 -6.37 4.27
N TYR A 96 12.55 -6.29 4.19
CA TYR A 96 11.68 -7.24 4.86
C TYR A 96 11.41 -8.41 3.93
N THR A 97 11.44 -9.62 4.47
CA THR A 97 11.05 -10.82 3.73
C THR A 97 9.71 -11.28 4.31
N VAL A 98 8.72 -11.41 3.44
CA VAL A 98 7.36 -11.70 3.86
C VAL A 98 6.91 -13.01 3.24
N GLN A 99 6.32 -13.89 4.04
CA GLN A 99 5.77 -15.13 3.56
C GLN A 99 4.56 -14.84 2.69
N GLY A 100 4.35 -15.67 1.68
CA GLY A 100 3.22 -15.47 0.77
C GLY A 100 1.89 -15.46 1.50
N LEU A 101 0.99 -14.62 1.02
CA LEU A 101 -0.35 -14.48 1.58
C LEU A 101 -1.36 -15.09 0.63
N SER A 102 -2.49 -15.53 1.17
CA SER A 102 -3.58 -16.02 0.32
C SER A 102 -4.14 -14.86 -0.50
N PRO A 103 -4.83 -15.16 -1.60
CA PRO A 103 -5.39 -14.09 -2.44
C PRO A 103 -6.36 -13.22 -1.65
N GLY A 104 -6.30 -11.92 -1.87
CA GLY A 104 -7.22 -11.00 -1.22
C GLY A 104 -6.60 -9.63 -1.00
N LYS A 105 -7.32 -8.80 -0.28
CA LYS A 105 -6.86 -7.48 0.09
C LYS A 105 -6.60 -7.45 1.58
N PHE A 106 -5.52 -6.77 1.94
CA PHE A 106 -5.07 -6.65 3.31
C PHE A 106 -4.79 -5.18 3.60
N PHE A 107 -4.47 -4.88 4.83
CA PHE A 107 -4.19 -3.53 5.29
C PHE A 107 -2.74 -3.44 5.75
N PHE A 108 -2.01 -2.41 5.35
CA PHE A 108 -0.68 -2.20 5.91
C PHE A 108 -0.62 -0.85 6.61
N ARG A 109 0.26 -0.75 7.59
CA ARG A 109 0.45 0.51 8.30
C ARG A 109 1.83 0.56 8.94
N CYS A 110 2.20 1.76 9.39
CA CYS A 110 3.31 1.94 10.32
C CYS A 110 2.73 1.82 11.72
N ASP A 111 3.27 0.93 12.55
CA ASP A 111 2.69 0.70 13.88
C ASP A 111 2.73 1.92 14.81
N PRO A 112 3.87 2.61 14.97
CA PRO A 112 3.86 3.80 15.83
C PRO A 112 3.11 4.99 15.24
N HIS A 113 2.82 4.97 13.93
CA HIS A 113 2.12 6.08 13.28
C HIS A 113 1.00 5.49 12.39
N PRO A 114 -0.11 5.05 13.00
CA PRO A 114 -1.14 4.30 12.24
C PRO A 114 -1.82 5.07 11.13
N GLU A 115 -1.71 6.40 11.13
CA GLU A 115 -2.25 7.19 10.05
C GLU A 115 -1.46 6.97 8.75
N MET A 116 -0.24 6.42 8.84
CA MET A 116 0.52 6.00 7.67
C MET A 116 0.06 4.60 7.30
N ASN A 117 -0.78 4.48 6.30
CA ASN A 117 -1.38 3.18 5.96
C ASN A 117 -1.77 3.09 4.49
N GLY A 118 -2.15 1.90 4.08
CA GLY A 118 -2.60 1.65 2.72
C GLY A 118 -3.15 0.24 2.58
N THR A 119 -3.40 -0.15 1.34
CA THR A 119 -3.95 -1.46 0.99
C THR A 119 -2.85 -2.34 0.42
N PHE A 120 -2.84 -3.59 0.82
CA PHE A 120 -1.94 -4.59 0.24
C PHE A 120 -2.79 -5.58 -0.53
N VAL A 121 -2.43 -5.83 -1.78
CA VAL A 121 -3.17 -6.76 -2.64
C VAL A 121 -2.31 -8.00 -2.87
N SER A 122 -2.86 -9.17 -2.56
CA SER A 122 -2.24 -10.45 -2.83
C SER A 122 -3.04 -11.09 -3.97
N GLY A 123 -2.44 -11.25 -5.11
CA GLY A 123 -3.26 -11.67 -6.24
C GLY A 123 -2.54 -12.31 -7.43
#